data_91d0f65dddd634db61143834b68b8bb7
#
_entry.id   91d0f65dddd634db61143834b68b8bb7
#
_cell.length_a   1.000
_cell.length_b   1.000
_cell.length_c   1.000
_cell.angle_alpha   90.00
_cell.angle_beta   90.00
_cell.angle_gamma   90.00
#
_symmetry.space_group_name_H-M   'P 1'
#
loop_
_entity.id
_entity.type
_entity.pdbx_description
1 polymer ?
#
loop_
_entity_poly.entity_id
_entity_poly.type
_entity_poly.pdbx_seq_one_letter_code
_entity_poly.pdbx_strand_id
1 'polypeptide(L)'
;MQALLAPALASMAVIVVLGPAAAQSSQRRAWCLNQGGTFSVDQRINGCSSIIQSGRESPLNLAVAYYSRGLAYYDKGDDDRAIAEFNEAIRLDPKFAYAYSSRGLAYDHKGNLDRADPDYNEAIRLDPKYAQAYFNRGNAYYQKGDDDRAIADYSEAIRLDPKYAYAYNNRGTAYDRQGDVDRAIVDYNEAIRLDPKFAQAYSSRGLAYYQKGDFDRAIANYGEAIRLDPKYAYAYNNRGNAYYHKHDENRAIAEYTEAIRLDPKYAQAYFNRGVANLYAGRLPKALADLGQSSELNPKYAYAALWLHIVDTRSNLPSQLAEAAKQIDMTKWPAPLIRLFLGQTTPQALLATADDPNAKTKQRKVCEVNFYSAELALHRHAKDEATRLFRLAATNCPKSFTERAAAHAELRALDATP
;
A
#
# COMPACT_ATOMS: atom_id res chain seq x y z
N MET A 1 11.87 4.08 2.90
CA MET A 1 12.34 2.90 2.13
C MET A 1 13.85 3.02 1.94
N GLN A 2 14.64 2.45 2.83
CA GLN A 2 16.09 2.34 2.60
C GLN A 2 16.35 0.99 1.95
N ALA A 3 16.87 1.03 0.72
CA ALA A 3 17.21 -0.15 -0.05
C ALA A 3 18.34 -0.92 0.66
N LEU A 4 18.07 -2.16 1.03
CA LEU A 4 19.10 -3.13 1.41
C LEU A 4 19.86 -3.54 0.14
N LEU A 5 20.98 -2.88 -0.14
CA LEU A 5 21.97 -3.36 -1.11
C LEU A 5 22.96 -4.27 -0.38
N ALA A 6 23.01 -5.50 -0.82
CA ALA A 6 23.77 -6.59 -0.26
C ALA A 6 25.28 -6.30 -0.21
N PRO A 7 26.01 -6.82 0.78
CA PRO A 7 27.45 -6.78 0.82
C PRO A 7 28.04 -7.96 0.04
N ALA A 8 28.57 -7.71 -1.11
CA ALA A 8 29.47 -8.65 -1.75
C ALA A 8 30.65 -7.90 -2.35
N LEU A 9 31.69 -7.70 -1.52
CA LEU A 9 33.09 -7.54 -1.92
C LEU A 9 33.92 -7.19 -0.66
N ALA A 10 34.13 -8.19 0.19
CA ALA A 10 35.11 -8.08 1.27
C ALA A 10 36.11 -9.23 1.13
N SER A 11 37.29 -8.93 0.65
CA SER A 11 38.49 -9.61 1.13
C SER A 11 39.75 -8.96 0.58
N MET A 12 40.67 -8.79 1.47
CA MET A 12 42.14 -8.53 1.46
C MET A 12 42.54 -7.13 1.86
N ALA A 13 42.77 -6.97 3.16
CA ALA A 13 43.55 -5.86 3.73
C ALA A 13 45.05 -6.21 3.66
N VAL A 14 45.76 -5.59 2.74
CA VAL A 14 47.23 -5.44 2.82
C VAL A 14 47.50 -4.03 3.29
N ILE A 15 48.10 -3.87 4.47
CA ILE A 15 48.51 -2.56 4.98
C ILE A 15 49.76 -2.14 4.23
N VAL A 16 49.58 -1.29 3.21
CA VAL A 16 50.69 -0.56 2.56
C VAL A 16 50.64 0.89 3.08
N VAL A 17 51.72 1.38 3.63
CA VAL A 17 51.86 2.81 4.00
C VAL A 17 51.89 3.61 2.70
N LEU A 18 50.76 4.22 2.36
CA LEU A 18 50.60 4.98 1.12
C LEU A 18 51.05 6.43 1.30
N GLY A 19 51.78 6.98 0.33
CA GLY A 19 52.09 8.43 0.26
C GLY A 19 50.80 9.25 0.08
N PRO A 20 50.81 10.60 0.31
CA PRO A 20 49.64 11.47 0.37
C PRO A 20 48.71 11.34 -0.85
N ALA A 21 49.24 11.20 -2.06
CA ALA A 21 48.45 11.04 -3.29
C ALA A 21 47.78 9.66 -3.39
N ALA A 22 48.45 8.61 -2.89
CA ALA A 22 47.89 7.26 -2.86
C ALA A 22 46.83 7.11 -1.76
N ALA A 23 47.02 7.78 -0.61
CA ALA A 23 46.01 7.85 0.44
C ALA A 23 44.74 8.58 -0.05
N GLN A 24 44.89 9.68 -0.80
CA GLN A 24 43.78 10.42 -1.38
C GLN A 24 43.03 9.62 -2.46
N SER A 25 43.73 8.83 -3.28
CA SER A 25 43.11 7.95 -4.27
C SER A 25 42.37 6.79 -3.61
N SER A 26 42.89 6.21 -2.54
CA SER A 26 42.21 5.15 -1.77
C SER A 26 40.98 5.67 -1.07
N GLN A 27 40.99 6.88 -0.53
CA GLN A 27 39.86 7.54 0.08
C GLN A 27 38.72 7.79 -0.94
N ARG A 28 39.05 8.28 -2.13
CA ARG A 28 38.06 8.50 -3.21
C ARG A 28 37.41 7.19 -3.67
N ARG A 29 38.19 6.10 -3.73
CA ARG A 29 37.69 4.75 -4.04
C ARG A 29 36.78 4.25 -2.92
N ALA A 30 37.10 4.45 -1.65
CA ALA A 30 36.27 4.13 -0.52
C ALA A 30 34.93 4.90 -0.57
N TRP A 31 34.96 6.19 -0.91
CA TRP A 31 33.76 6.99 -1.11
C TRP A 31 32.90 6.44 -2.25
N CYS A 32 33.48 6.19 -3.41
CA CYS A 32 32.77 5.68 -4.58
C CYS A 32 32.07 4.35 -4.28
N LEU A 33 32.76 3.41 -3.66
CA LEU A 33 32.26 2.07 -3.37
C LEU A 33 31.45 2.01 -2.06
N ASN A 34 31.25 3.15 -1.38
CA ASN A 34 30.57 3.24 -0.09
C ASN A 34 31.09 2.23 0.95
N GLN A 35 32.42 2.04 0.98
CA GLN A 35 33.04 1.10 1.90
C GLN A 35 32.80 1.54 3.34
N GLY A 36 32.11 0.68 4.12
CA GLY A 36 31.68 0.99 5.48
C GLY A 36 30.29 1.61 5.61
N GLY A 37 29.57 1.91 4.51
CA GLY A 37 28.16 2.32 4.52
C GLY A 37 27.87 3.70 5.10
N THR A 38 28.87 4.55 5.31
CA THR A 38 28.75 5.79 6.09
C THR A 38 28.90 7.08 5.27
N PHE A 39 29.17 6.99 3.98
CA PHE A 39 29.43 8.17 3.16
C PHE A 39 28.14 8.79 2.62
N SER A 40 28.09 10.12 2.62
CA SER A 40 26.97 10.85 2.03
C SER A 40 26.87 10.60 0.53
N VAL A 41 25.66 10.78 -0.02
CA VAL A 41 25.40 10.62 -1.46
C VAL A 41 26.35 11.50 -2.28
N ASP A 42 26.58 12.74 -1.85
CA ASP A 42 27.49 13.67 -2.55
C ASP A 42 28.96 13.22 -2.47
N GLN A 43 29.42 12.66 -1.35
CA GLN A 43 30.73 12.05 -1.25
C GLN A 43 30.89 10.87 -2.21
N ARG A 44 29.89 10.02 -2.31
CA ARG A 44 29.86 8.89 -3.25
C ARG A 44 29.97 9.38 -4.70
N ILE A 45 29.15 10.37 -5.09
CA ILE A 45 29.18 10.97 -6.43
C ILE A 45 30.57 11.56 -6.73
N ASN A 46 31.14 12.34 -5.80
CA ASN A 46 32.46 12.98 -5.98
C ASN A 46 33.58 11.95 -6.07
N GLY A 47 33.56 10.91 -5.24
CA GLY A 47 34.50 9.81 -5.27
C GLY A 47 34.54 9.09 -6.62
N CYS A 48 33.33 8.68 -7.11
CA CYS A 48 33.19 8.01 -8.40
C CYS A 48 33.57 8.92 -9.57
N SER A 49 33.19 10.20 -9.54
CA SER A 49 33.54 11.17 -10.57
C SER A 49 35.06 11.35 -10.67
N SER A 50 35.76 11.39 -9.55
CA SER A 50 37.23 11.45 -9.54
C SER A 50 37.88 10.21 -10.16
N ILE A 51 37.32 9.02 -9.92
CA ILE A 51 37.82 7.77 -10.52
C ILE A 51 37.60 7.80 -12.05
N ILE A 52 36.41 8.14 -12.48
CA ILE A 52 36.05 8.20 -13.91
C ILE A 52 36.93 9.21 -14.65
N GLN A 53 37.14 10.40 -14.08
CA GLN A 53 37.96 11.47 -14.68
C GLN A 53 39.45 11.15 -14.68
N SER A 54 39.92 10.25 -13.85
CA SER A 54 41.35 9.91 -13.77
C SER A 54 41.90 9.31 -15.08
N GLY A 55 41.05 8.65 -15.87
CA GLY A 55 41.41 7.99 -17.12
C GLY A 55 42.41 6.81 -16.96
N ARG A 56 42.63 6.35 -15.72
CA ARG A 56 43.66 5.35 -15.39
C ARG A 56 43.07 3.97 -15.05
N GLU A 57 41.76 3.86 -15.05
CA GLU A 57 41.07 2.64 -14.63
C GLU A 57 40.84 1.70 -15.84
N SER A 58 40.75 0.41 -15.56
CA SER A 58 40.35 -0.57 -16.56
C SER A 58 38.86 -0.36 -16.92
N PRO A 59 38.40 -0.81 -18.11
CA PRO A 59 37.00 -0.72 -18.47
C PRO A 59 36.08 -1.33 -17.40
N LEU A 60 36.45 -2.44 -16.78
CA LEU A 60 35.68 -3.11 -15.74
C LEU A 60 35.56 -2.25 -14.47
N ASN A 61 36.69 -1.63 -14.02
CA ASN A 61 36.67 -0.71 -12.88
C ASN A 61 35.86 0.55 -13.18
N LEU A 62 35.92 1.06 -14.41
CA LEU A 62 35.07 2.17 -14.85
C LEU A 62 33.58 1.77 -14.84
N ALA A 63 33.23 0.57 -15.29
CA ALA A 63 31.84 0.07 -15.21
C ALA A 63 31.33 0.07 -13.77
N VAL A 64 32.15 -0.42 -12.82
CA VAL A 64 31.81 -0.39 -11.38
C VAL A 64 31.70 1.06 -10.86
N ALA A 65 32.57 1.98 -11.28
CA ALA A 65 32.48 3.37 -10.87
C ALA A 65 31.22 4.07 -11.41
N TYR A 66 30.87 3.85 -12.68
CA TYR A 66 29.59 4.34 -13.24
C TYR A 66 28.41 3.74 -12.52
N TYR A 67 28.38 2.42 -12.32
CA TYR A 67 27.32 1.74 -11.57
C TYR A 67 27.16 2.33 -10.16
N SER A 68 28.25 2.50 -9.41
CA SER A 68 28.21 3.04 -8.05
C SER A 68 27.74 4.50 -8.02
N ARG A 69 28.09 5.31 -9.03
CA ARG A 69 27.59 6.67 -9.17
C ARG A 69 26.12 6.69 -9.56
N GLY A 70 25.69 5.76 -10.39
CA GLY A 70 24.28 5.53 -10.72
C GLY A 70 23.44 5.21 -9.51
N LEU A 71 23.91 4.32 -8.63
CA LEU A 71 23.26 4.05 -7.33
C LEU A 71 23.18 5.29 -6.45
N ALA A 72 24.22 6.12 -6.42
CA ALA A 72 24.20 7.36 -5.65
C ALA A 72 23.19 8.38 -6.21
N TYR A 73 23.03 8.48 -7.54
CA TYR A 73 21.98 9.29 -8.14
C TYR A 73 20.59 8.74 -7.86
N TYR A 74 20.41 7.42 -7.91
CA TYR A 74 19.15 6.76 -7.55
C TYR A 74 18.77 7.05 -6.09
N ASP A 75 19.71 6.94 -5.15
CA ASP A 75 19.50 7.28 -3.74
C ASP A 75 19.14 8.77 -3.53
N LYS A 76 19.55 9.65 -4.47
CA LYS A 76 19.20 11.07 -4.49
C LYS A 76 17.82 11.35 -5.11
N GLY A 77 17.19 10.34 -5.69
CA GLY A 77 15.92 10.45 -6.44
C GLY A 77 16.10 11.00 -7.87
N ASP A 78 17.32 10.98 -8.40
CA ASP A 78 17.63 11.43 -9.76
C ASP A 78 17.73 10.23 -10.71
N ASP A 79 16.57 9.69 -11.03
CA ASP A 79 16.46 8.49 -11.86
C ASP A 79 17.03 8.69 -13.26
N ASP A 80 16.94 9.90 -13.84
CA ASP A 80 17.46 10.16 -15.18
C ASP A 80 18.98 10.04 -15.22
N ARG A 81 19.68 10.65 -14.25
CA ARG A 81 21.12 10.50 -14.15
C ARG A 81 21.51 9.07 -13.77
N ALA A 82 20.76 8.43 -12.88
CA ALA A 82 20.99 7.02 -12.53
C ALA A 82 20.94 6.12 -13.78
N ILE A 83 19.94 6.26 -14.61
CA ILE A 83 19.78 5.51 -15.87
C ILE A 83 20.96 5.79 -16.82
N ALA A 84 21.38 7.04 -16.98
CA ALA A 84 22.52 7.38 -17.82
C ALA A 84 23.83 6.71 -17.34
N GLU A 85 24.05 6.69 -16.04
CA GLU A 85 25.22 6.03 -15.43
C GLU A 85 25.17 4.50 -15.60
N PHE A 86 24.02 3.89 -15.41
CA PHE A 86 23.84 2.45 -15.65
C PHE A 86 24.04 2.09 -17.12
N ASN A 87 23.62 2.94 -18.06
CA ASN A 87 23.90 2.77 -19.49
C ASN A 87 25.41 2.71 -19.76
N GLU A 88 26.19 3.61 -19.17
CA GLU A 88 27.65 3.61 -19.33
C GLU A 88 28.29 2.37 -18.68
N ALA A 89 27.79 1.95 -17.50
CA ALA A 89 28.24 0.73 -16.85
C ALA A 89 28.00 -0.49 -17.77
N ILE A 90 26.82 -0.60 -18.35
CA ILE A 90 26.43 -1.69 -19.28
C ILE A 90 27.25 -1.61 -20.58
N ARG A 91 27.48 -0.43 -21.10
CA ARG A 91 28.31 -0.25 -22.32
C ARG A 91 29.74 -0.75 -22.11
N LEU A 92 30.29 -0.53 -20.91
CA LEU A 92 31.66 -0.95 -20.56
C LEU A 92 31.73 -2.43 -20.17
N ASP A 93 30.69 -2.94 -19.54
CA ASP A 93 30.54 -4.37 -19.23
C ASP A 93 29.12 -4.85 -19.55
N PRO A 94 28.89 -5.37 -20.78
CA PRO A 94 27.58 -5.90 -21.18
C PRO A 94 27.12 -7.15 -20.41
N LYS A 95 27.94 -7.70 -19.51
CA LYS A 95 27.58 -8.83 -18.65
C LYS A 95 27.30 -8.41 -17.21
N PHE A 96 27.24 -7.12 -16.93
CA PHE A 96 27.05 -6.61 -15.58
C PHE A 96 25.57 -6.72 -15.15
N ALA A 97 25.15 -7.88 -14.69
CA ALA A 97 23.76 -8.18 -14.28
C ALA A 97 23.16 -7.16 -13.30
N TYR A 98 23.98 -6.70 -12.33
CA TYR A 98 23.57 -5.69 -11.34
C TYR A 98 23.20 -4.35 -11.98
N ALA A 99 23.90 -3.92 -13.02
CA ALA A 99 23.63 -2.67 -13.71
C ALA A 99 22.29 -2.72 -14.48
N TYR A 100 21.98 -3.85 -15.11
CA TYR A 100 20.67 -4.08 -15.73
C TYR A 100 19.55 -4.04 -14.67
N SER A 101 19.66 -4.80 -13.59
CA SER A 101 18.65 -4.81 -12.54
C SER A 101 18.41 -3.45 -11.91
N SER A 102 19.48 -2.66 -11.70
CA SER A 102 19.37 -1.31 -11.13
C SER A 102 18.81 -0.31 -12.12
N ARG A 103 19.09 -0.46 -13.43
CA ARG A 103 18.48 0.36 -14.48
C ARG A 103 16.98 0.06 -14.59
N GLY A 104 16.61 -1.23 -14.53
CA GLY A 104 15.22 -1.66 -14.43
C GLY A 104 14.50 -1.03 -13.24
N LEU A 105 15.14 -1.02 -12.07
CA LEU A 105 14.59 -0.41 -10.86
C LEU A 105 14.39 1.12 -11.02
N ALA A 106 15.31 1.81 -11.68
CA ALA A 106 15.16 3.24 -11.96
C ALA A 106 14.04 3.51 -12.99
N TYR A 107 13.84 2.65 -13.99
CA TYR A 107 12.68 2.74 -14.88
C TYR A 107 11.36 2.46 -14.14
N ASP A 108 11.33 1.46 -13.25
CA ASP A 108 10.17 1.15 -12.42
C ASP A 108 9.78 2.34 -11.52
N HIS A 109 10.75 2.96 -10.85
CA HIS A 109 10.52 4.14 -10.03
C HIS A 109 9.94 5.33 -10.82
N LYS A 110 10.28 5.46 -12.11
CA LYS A 110 9.66 6.40 -13.05
C LYS A 110 8.29 5.94 -13.56
N GLY A 111 7.77 4.80 -13.14
CA GLY A 111 6.51 4.21 -13.62
C GLY A 111 6.61 3.60 -15.03
N ASN A 112 7.82 3.43 -15.57
CA ASN A 112 8.02 2.87 -16.91
C ASN A 112 8.31 1.35 -16.84
N LEU A 113 7.30 0.60 -16.45
CA LEU A 113 7.38 -0.84 -16.26
C LEU A 113 7.71 -1.61 -17.55
N ASP A 114 7.41 -1.04 -18.73
CA ASP A 114 7.69 -1.68 -20.01
C ASP A 114 9.19 -1.63 -20.38
N ARG A 115 9.91 -0.63 -19.86
CA ARG A 115 11.37 -0.59 -19.97
C ARG A 115 12.09 -1.34 -18.85
N ALA A 116 11.46 -1.46 -17.69
CA ALA A 116 12.03 -2.21 -16.56
C ALA A 116 12.09 -3.72 -16.84
N ASP A 117 11.06 -4.28 -17.46
CA ASP A 117 10.90 -5.73 -17.67
C ASP A 117 12.05 -6.35 -18.51
N PRO A 118 12.45 -5.81 -19.68
CA PRO A 118 13.62 -6.30 -20.43
C PRO A 118 14.92 -6.28 -19.62
N ASP A 119 15.13 -5.27 -18.79
CA ASP A 119 16.32 -5.13 -17.96
C ASP A 119 16.38 -6.19 -16.86
N TYR A 120 15.27 -6.46 -16.18
CA TYR A 120 15.20 -7.56 -15.21
C TYR A 120 15.41 -8.92 -15.88
N ASN A 121 14.83 -9.12 -17.07
CA ASN A 121 15.01 -10.36 -17.84
C ASN A 121 16.48 -10.58 -18.19
N GLU A 122 17.18 -9.51 -18.62
CA GLU A 122 18.60 -9.61 -18.97
C GLU A 122 19.46 -9.83 -17.73
N ALA A 123 19.17 -9.17 -16.61
CA ALA A 123 19.85 -9.40 -15.34
C ALA A 123 19.76 -10.88 -14.90
N ILE A 124 18.56 -11.45 -14.98
CA ILE A 124 18.30 -12.87 -14.65
C ILE A 124 19.00 -13.81 -15.65
N ARG A 125 19.00 -13.47 -16.94
CA ARG A 125 19.71 -14.27 -17.96
C ARG A 125 21.21 -14.32 -17.70
N LEU A 126 21.78 -13.18 -17.29
CA LEU A 126 23.21 -13.05 -17.00
C LEU A 126 23.60 -13.70 -15.67
N ASP A 127 22.77 -13.57 -14.66
CA ASP A 127 22.96 -14.22 -13.35
C ASP A 127 21.63 -14.86 -12.88
N PRO A 128 21.38 -16.13 -13.22
CA PRO A 128 20.18 -16.86 -12.79
C PRO A 128 20.08 -17.09 -11.26
N LYS A 129 21.12 -16.76 -10.50
CA LYS A 129 21.10 -16.85 -9.03
C LYS A 129 20.89 -15.49 -8.33
N TYR A 130 20.65 -14.45 -9.08
CA TYR A 130 20.47 -13.10 -8.54
C TYR A 130 19.03 -12.93 -7.97
N ALA A 131 18.82 -13.33 -6.72
CA ALA A 131 17.53 -13.30 -6.04
C ALA A 131 16.85 -11.92 -6.09
N GLN A 132 17.62 -10.83 -5.97
CA GLN A 132 17.09 -9.46 -6.03
C GLN A 132 16.46 -9.12 -7.40
N ALA A 133 17.00 -9.65 -8.50
CA ALA A 133 16.45 -9.39 -9.83
C ALA A 133 15.06 -10.04 -9.99
N TYR A 134 14.88 -11.25 -9.48
CA TYR A 134 13.55 -11.90 -9.42
C TYR A 134 12.59 -11.11 -8.52
N PHE A 135 13.05 -10.70 -7.34
CA PHE A 135 12.22 -9.89 -6.44
C PHE A 135 11.77 -8.58 -7.09
N ASN A 136 12.66 -7.86 -7.75
CA ASN A 136 12.34 -6.60 -8.44
C ASN A 136 11.37 -6.82 -9.60
N ARG A 137 11.58 -7.87 -10.42
CA ARG A 137 10.65 -8.23 -11.50
C ARG A 137 9.28 -8.66 -10.95
N GLY A 138 9.25 -9.40 -9.85
CA GLY A 138 8.04 -9.73 -9.13
C GLY A 138 7.26 -8.50 -8.67
N ASN A 139 7.96 -7.47 -8.17
CA ASN A 139 7.33 -6.19 -7.84
C ASN A 139 6.73 -5.50 -9.07
N ALA A 140 7.42 -5.49 -10.20
CA ALA A 140 6.92 -4.91 -11.45
C ALA A 140 5.68 -5.67 -11.96
N TYR A 141 5.65 -7.01 -11.89
CA TYR A 141 4.45 -7.79 -12.22
C TYR A 141 3.31 -7.52 -11.26
N TYR A 142 3.59 -7.42 -9.97
CA TYR A 142 2.59 -7.06 -8.96
C TYR A 142 1.97 -5.68 -9.27
N GLN A 143 2.76 -4.68 -9.61
CA GLN A 143 2.25 -3.35 -10.00
C GLN A 143 1.39 -3.40 -11.28
N LYS A 144 1.75 -4.25 -12.25
CA LYS A 144 0.95 -4.51 -13.46
C LYS A 144 -0.35 -5.29 -13.21
N GLY A 145 -0.57 -5.78 -11.99
CA GLY A 145 -1.73 -6.60 -11.63
C GLY A 145 -1.60 -8.08 -12.00
N ASP A 146 -0.41 -8.53 -12.38
CA ASP A 146 -0.12 -9.92 -12.71
C ASP A 146 0.41 -10.66 -11.48
N ASP A 147 -0.53 -11.05 -10.63
CA ASP A 147 -0.21 -11.72 -9.37
C ASP A 147 0.45 -13.08 -9.57
N ASP A 148 0.08 -13.81 -10.61
CA ASP A 148 0.63 -15.14 -10.86
C ASP A 148 2.13 -15.08 -11.17
N ARG A 149 2.54 -14.18 -12.07
CA ARG A 149 3.96 -13.98 -12.36
C ARG A 149 4.71 -13.37 -11.17
N ALA A 150 4.09 -12.46 -10.42
CA ALA A 150 4.69 -11.92 -9.21
C ALA A 150 4.98 -13.01 -8.17
N ILE A 151 4.02 -13.91 -7.90
CA ILE A 151 4.16 -15.04 -6.97
C ILE A 151 5.26 -15.98 -7.44
N ALA A 152 5.34 -16.26 -8.73
CA ALA A 152 6.39 -17.13 -9.29
C ALA A 152 7.79 -16.53 -9.05
N ASP A 153 7.97 -15.25 -9.33
CA ASP A 153 9.24 -14.55 -9.16
C ASP A 153 9.63 -14.38 -7.68
N TYR A 154 8.69 -14.04 -6.80
CA TYR A 154 8.97 -14.03 -5.35
C TYR A 154 9.34 -15.43 -4.84
N SER A 155 8.71 -16.47 -5.37
CA SER A 155 9.04 -17.85 -4.99
C SER A 155 10.44 -18.23 -5.41
N GLU A 156 10.89 -17.80 -6.59
CA GLU A 156 12.26 -18.03 -7.04
C GLU A 156 13.26 -17.20 -6.22
N ALA A 157 12.94 -15.93 -5.90
CA ALA A 157 13.76 -15.13 -5.00
C ALA A 157 13.94 -15.81 -3.63
N ILE A 158 12.86 -16.36 -3.07
CA ILE A 158 12.87 -17.11 -1.80
C ILE A 158 13.69 -18.42 -1.94
N ARG A 159 13.56 -19.13 -3.04
CA ARG A 159 14.34 -20.36 -3.29
C ARG A 159 15.84 -20.07 -3.32
N LEU A 160 16.23 -18.93 -3.90
CA LEU A 160 17.62 -18.49 -4.00
C LEU A 160 18.15 -17.91 -2.69
N ASP A 161 17.31 -17.16 -1.99
CA ASP A 161 17.60 -16.63 -0.64
C ASP A 161 16.44 -16.93 0.33
N PRO A 162 16.49 -18.06 1.05
CA PRO A 162 15.45 -18.42 2.03
C PRO A 162 15.32 -17.47 3.24
N LYS A 163 16.21 -16.47 3.37
CA LYS A 163 16.15 -15.45 4.43
C LYS A 163 15.60 -14.12 3.95
N TYR A 164 15.10 -14.05 2.73
CA TYR A 164 14.63 -12.82 2.12
C TYR A 164 13.23 -12.43 2.64
N ALA A 165 13.16 -11.82 3.82
CA ALA A 165 11.90 -11.45 4.50
C ALA A 165 10.96 -10.61 3.63
N TYR A 166 11.49 -9.67 2.82
CA TYR A 166 10.70 -8.85 1.92
C TYR A 166 9.99 -9.67 0.82
N ALA A 167 10.66 -10.71 0.30
CA ALA A 167 10.07 -11.56 -0.72
C ALA A 167 8.89 -12.38 -0.17
N TYR A 168 8.99 -12.88 1.06
CA TYR A 168 7.87 -13.51 1.75
C TYR A 168 6.72 -12.53 1.96
N ASN A 169 6.98 -11.33 2.49
CA ASN A 169 5.92 -10.33 2.70
C ASN A 169 5.21 -9.98 1.38
N ASN A 170 5.94 -9.77 0.30
CA ASN A 170 5.35 -9.37 -0.97
C ASN A 170 4.62 -10.52 -1.67
N ARG A 171 5.11 -11.76 -1.53
CA ARG A 171 4.36 -12.95 -1.99
C ARG A 171 3.07 -13.12 -1.21
N GLY A 172 3.11 -12.93 0.12
CA GLY A 172 1.92 -12.91 0.96
C GLY A 172 0.93 -11.85 0.50
N THR A 173 1.39 -10.65 0.15
CA THR A 173 0.52 -9.57 -0.36
C THR A 173 -0.10 -9.93 -1.72
N ALA A 174 0.63 -10.64 -2.59
CA ALA A 174 0.09 -11.12 -3.86
C ALA A 174 -0.96 -12.24 -3.65
N TYR A 175 -0.73 -13.17 -2.71
CA TYR A 175 -1.75 -14.15 -2.31
C TYR A 175 -3.00 -13.49 -1.72
N ASP A 176 -2.83 -12.47 -0.88
CA ASP A 176 -3.95 -11.72 -0.30
C ASP A 176 -4.79 -11.05 -1.38
N ARG A 177 -4.18 -10.43 -2.39
CA ARG A 177 -4.88 -9.84 -3.54
C ARG A 177 -5.65 -10.86 -4.37
N GLN A 178 -5.14 -12.08 -4.49
CA GLN A 178 -5.87 -13.22 -5.09
C GLN A 178 -6.99 -13.76 -4.19
N GLY A 179 -7.06 -13.31 -2.94
CA GLY A 179 -8.04 -13.75 -1.94
C GLY A 179 -7.64 -15.03 -1.21
N ASP A 180 -6.40 -15.49 -1.35
CA ASP A 180 -5.84 -16.60 -0.58
C ASP A 180 -5.18 -16.10 0.70
N VAL A 181 -6.06 -15.67 1.62
CA VAL A 181 -5.65 -15.08 2.89
C VAL A 181 -4.86 -16.07 3.76
N ASP A 182 -5.10 -17.37 3.61
CA ASP A 182 -4.42 -18.36 4.44
C ASP A 182 -2.95 -18.52 4.02
N ARG A 183 -2.64 -18.61 2.72
CA ARG A 183 -1.26 -18.59 2.24
C ARG A 183 -0.56 -17.26 2.55
N ALA A 184 -1.28 -16.15 2.45
CA ALA A 184 -0.74 -14.84 2.83
C ALA A 184 -0.28 -14.80 4.30
N ILE A 185 -1.08 -15.31 5.23
CA ILE A 185 -0.72 -15.37 6.67
C ILE A 185 0.51 -16.23 6.91
N VAL A 186 0.67 -17.35 6.20
CA VAL A 186 1.88 -18.21 6.30
C VAL A 186 3.13 -17.42 5.89
N ASP A 187 3.07 -16.70 4.79
CA ASP A 187 4.19 -15.91 4.29
C ASP A 187 4.51 -14.71 5.22
N TYR A 188 3.51 -14.02 5.73
CA TYR A 188 3.73 -12.95 6.72
C TYR A 188 4.34 -13.48 8.02
N ASN A 189 3.96 -14.68 8.46
CA ASN A 189 4.57 -15.32 9.63
C ASN A 189 6.07 -15.55 9.41
N GLU A 190 6.44 -16.02 8.22
CA GLU A 190 7.84 -16.27 7.89
C GLU A 190 8.62 -14.96 7.73
N ALA A 191 8.05 -13.94 7.10
CA ALA A 191 8.66 -12.61 7.03
C ALA A 191 8.96 -12.05 8.43
N ILE A 192 8.02 -12.16 9.37
CA ILE A 192 8.17 -11.72 10.77
C ILE A 192 9.20 -12.58 11.51
N ARG A 193 9.23 -13.90 11.28
CA ARG A 193 10.22 -14.79 11.88
C ARG A 193 11.65 -14.41 11.46
N LEU A 194 11.81 -14.04 10.19
CA LEU A 194 13.10 -13.65 9.61
C LEU A 194 13.53 -12.24 10.04
N ASP A 195 12.59 -11.30 10.07
CA ASP A 195 12.81 -9.95 10.58
C ASP A 195 11.71 -9.54 11.58
N PRO A 196 11.94 -9.76 12.88
CA PRO A 196 10.99 -9.36 13.92
C PRO A 196 10.76 -7.85 14.08
N LYS A 197 11.50 -7.02 13.34
CA LYS A 197 11.33 -5.55 13.31
C LYS A 197 10.61 -5.06 12.06
N PHE A 198 10.14 -5.95 11.21
CA PHE A 198 9.47 -5.61 9.96
C PHE A 198 8.03 -5.15 10.20
N ALA A 199 7.84 -3.87 10.56
CA ALA A 199 6.54 -3.27 10.90
C ALA A 199 5.47 -3.51 9.81
N GLN A 200 5.86 -3.42 8.52
CA GLN A 200 4.93 -3.65 7.42
C GLN A 200 4.38 -5.08 7.39
N ALA A 201 5.20 -6.10 7.69
CA ALA A 201 4.75 -7.49 7.72
C ALA A 201 3.70 -7.72 8.84
N TYR A 202 3.87 -7.10 10.00
CA TYR A 202 2.83 -7.11 11.04
C TYR A 202 1.55 -6.42 10.55
N SER A 203 1.66 -5.25 9.90
CA SER A 203 0.50 -4.55 9.37
C SER A 203 -0.23 -5.37 8.30
N SER A 204 0.50 -6.01 7.39
CA SER A 204 -0.06 -6.89 6.35
C SER A 204 -0.77 -8.10 6.95
N ARG A 205 -0.16 -8.76 7.97
CA ARG A 205 -0.80 -9.86 8.70
C ARG A 205 -2.03 -9.39 9.47
N GLY A 206 -1.98 -8.19 10.04
CA GLY A 206 -3.13 -7.54 10.67
C GLY A 206 -4.30 -7.37 9.71
N LEU A 207 -4.03 -6.91 8.48
CA LEU A 207 -5.04 -6.78 7.43
C LEU A 207 -5.65 -8.14 7.04
N ALA A 208 -4.82 -9.17 6.91
CA ALA A 208 -5.28 -10.52 6.61
C ALA A 208 -6.21 -11.06 7.72
N TYR A 209 -5.90 -10.85 9.00
CA TYR A 209 -6.80 -11.20 10.09
C TYR A 209 -8.08 -10.37 10.11
N TYR A 210 -7.98 -9.07 9.81
CA TYR A 210 -9.13 -8.20 9.69
C TYR A 210 -10.11 -8.68 8.59
N GLN A 211 -9.62 -9.07 7.43
CA GLN A 211 -10.42 -9.63 6.34
C GLN A 211 -11.13 -10.93 6.75
N LYS A 212 -10.49 -11.76 7.56
CA LYS A 212 -11.09 -12.96 8.16
C LYS A 212 -12.13 -12.64 9.24
N GLY A 213 -12.24 -11.37 9.67
CA GLY A 213 -13.10 -10.92 10.76
C GLY A 213 -12.54 -11.27 12.14
N ASP A 214 -11.25 -11.58 12.24
CA ASP A 214 -10.54 -11.78 13.51
C ASP A 214 -9.93 -10.46 13.97
N PHE A 215 -10.80 -9.61 14.51
CA PHE A 215 -10.43 -8.26 14.87
C PHE A 215 -9.46 -8.20 16.05
N ASP A 216 -9.47 -9.20 16.94
CA ASP A 216 -8.53 -9.25 18.07
C ASP A 216 -7.10 -9.49 17.62
N ARG A 217 -6.89 -10.46 16.73
CA ARG A 217 -5.57 -10.68 16.13
C ARG A 217 -5.15 -9.51 15.22
N ALA A 218 -6.10 -8.88 14.51
CA ALA A 218 -5.81 -7.69 13.72
C ALA A 218 -5.30 -6.54 14.61
N ILE A 219 -5.99 -6.22 15.71
CA ILE A 219 -5.61 -5.18 16.67
C ILE A 219 -4.21 -5.44 17.26
N ALA A 220 -3.92 -6.68 17.66
CA ALA A 220 -2.62 -7.05 18.20
C ALA A 220 -1.49 -6.82 17.17
N ASN A 221 -1.71 -7.21 15.91
CA ASN A 221 -0.73 -7.05 14.85
C ASN A 221 -0.49 -5.58 14.48
N TYR A 222 -1.55 -4.77 14.35
CA TYR A 222 -1.40 -3.33 14.15
C TYR A 222 -0.72 -2.65 15.34
N GLY A 223 -1.02 -3.13 16.56
CA GLY A 223 -0.33 -2.67 17.78
C GLY A 223 1.17 -2.88 17.70
N GLU A 224 1.62 -4.04 17.24
CA GLU A 224 3.04 -4.34 17.08
C GLU A 224 3.66 -3.52 15.94
N ALA A 225 2.96 -3.35 14.81
CA ALA A 225 3.41 -2.48 13.73
C ALA A 225 3.64 -1.03 14.22
N ILE A 226 2.73 -0.49 15.02
CA ILE A 226 2.83 0.85 15.62
C ILE A 226 3.97 0.91 16.66
N ARG A 227 4.16 -0.12 17.45
CA ARG A 227 5.28 -0.17 18.41
C ARG A 227 6.63 -0.09 17.68
N LEU A 228 6.74 -0.72 16.52
CA LEU A 228 7.95 -0.74 15.70
C LEU A 228 8.13 0.56 14.90
N ASP A 229 7.04 1.12 14.38
CA ASP A 229 7.01 2.42 13.70
C ASP A 229 5.86 3.29 14.23
N PRO A 230 6.11 4.13 15.24
CA PRO A 230 5.11 5.02 15.81
C PRO A 230 4.58 6.12 14.86
N LYS A 231 5.15 6.24 13.65
CA LYS A 231 4.68 7.18 12.62
C LYS A 231 3.84 6.51 11.53
N TYR A 232 3.53 5.24 11.65
CA TYR A 232 2.82 4.47 10.65
C TYR A 232 1.32 4.77 10.66
N ALA A 233 0.91 5.90 10.09
CA ALA A 233 -0.49 6.39 10.05
C ALA A 233 -1.48 5.32 9.54
N TYR A 234 -1.08 4.51 8.55
CA TYR A 234 -1.90 3.43 8.00
C TYR A 234 -2.24 2.36 9.06
N ALA A 235 -1.31 2.00 9.93
CA ALA A 235 -1.54 1.01 10.98
C ALA A 235 -2.52 1.54 12.06
N TYR A 236 -2.43 2.82 12.41
CA TYR A 236 -3.41 3.46 13.30
C TYR A 236 -4.81 3.44 12.67
N ASN A 237 -4.95 3.87 11.41
CA ASN A 237 -6.25 3.83 10.73
C ASN A 237 -6.86 2.42 10.71
N ASN A 238 -6.07 1.41 10.40
CA ASN A 238 -6.56 0.03 10.32
C ASN A 238 -6.86 -0.58 11.69
N ARG A 239 -6.12 -0.21 12.75
CA ARG A 239 -6.47 -0.59 14.12
C ARG A 239 -7.77 0.07 14.55
N GLY A 240 -8.00 1.32 14.15
CA GLY A 240 -9.27 2.01 14.30
C GLY A 240 -10.43 1.28 13.63
N ASN A 241 -10.24 0.80 12.40
CA ASN A 241 -11.22 -0.02 11.70
C ASN A 241 -11.57 -1.29 12.50
N ALA A 242 -10.56 -1.97 13.04
CA ALA A 242 -10.78 -3.18 13.83
C ALA A 242 -11.54 -2.89 15.14
N TYR A 243 -11.25 -1.78 15.82
CA TYR A 243 -12.04 -1.32 16.97
C TYR A 243 -13.49 -0.97 16.60
N TYR A 244 -13.69 -0.28 15.47
CA TYR A 244 -15.02 0.06 14.97
C TYR A 244 -15.88 -1.19 14.75
N HIS A 245 -15.31 -2.24 14.13
CA HIS A 245 -16.00 -3.52 13.94
C HIS A 245 -16.25 -4.30 15.25
N LYS A 246 -15.54 -3.96 16.32
CA LYS A 246 -15.83 -4.46 17.67
C LYS A 246 -16.83 -3.58 18.42
N HIS A 247 -17.43 -2.60 17.75
CA HIS A 247 -18.35 -1.63 18.34
C HIS A 247 -17.73 -0.80 19.47
N ASP A 248 -16.44 -0.47 19.34
CA ASP A 248 -15.73 0.45 20.22
C ASP A 248 -15.40 1.72 19.46
N GLU A 249 -16.43 2.52 19.24
CA GLU A 249 -16.36 3.76 18.47
C GLU A 249 -15.38 4.77 19.12
N ASN A 250 -15.27 4.76 20.46
CA ASN A 250 -14.39 5.68 21.16
C ASN A 250 -12.92 5.37 20.90
N ARG A 251 -12.50 4.11 20.99
CA ARG A 251 -11.14 3.72 20.62
C ARG A 251 -10.88 3.92 19.13
N ALA A 252 -11.84 3.57 18.27
CA ALA A 252 -11.73 3.80 16.83
C ALA A 252 -11.47 5.29 16.53
N ILE A 253 -12.25 6.22 17.11
CA ILE A 253 -12.08 7.67 16.94
C ILE A 253 -10.69 8.13 17.41
N ALA A 254 -10.19 7.60 18.52
CA ALA A 254 -8.85 7.94 19.01
C ALA A 254 -7.75 7.51 18.01
N GLU A 255 -7.84 6.30 17.46
CA GLU A 255 -6.90 5.77 16.48
C GLU A 255 -6.92 6.56 15.17
N TYR A 256 -8.09 6.88 14.63
CA TYR A 256 -8.21 7.72 13.43
C TYR A 256 -7.69 9.14 13.67
N THR A 257 -7.86 9.68 14.88
CA THR A 257 -7.33 11.00 15.24
C THR A 257 -5.81 11.00 15.22
N GLU A 258 -5.18 9.93 15.67
CA GLU A 258 -3.73 9.78 15.61
C GLU A 258 -3.25 9.58 14.16
N ALA A 259 -3.96 8.79 13.35
CA ALA A 259 -3.67 8.66 11.92
C ALA A 259 -3.71 10.02 11.20
N ILE A 260 -4.72 10.85 11.47
CA ILE A 260 -4.86 12.21 10.92
C ILE A 260 -3.76 13.14 11.44
N ARG A 261 -3.38 13.05 12.71
CA ARG A 261 -2.28 13.85 13.27
C ARG A 261 -0.96 13.56 12.54
N LEU A 262 -0.72 12.29 12.19
CA LEU A 262 0.48 11.84 11.47
C LEU A 262 0.43 12.19 9.99
N ASP A 263 -0.74 12.08 9.36
CA ASP A 263 -0.97 12.48 7.97
C ASP A 263 -2.28 13.32 7.85
N PRO A 264 -2.19 14.66 7.91
CA PRO A 264 -3.34 15.53 7.78
C PRO A 264 -4.04 15.52 6.41
N LYS A 265 -3.48 14.80 5.42
CA LYS A 265 -4.09 14.62 4.09
C LYS A 265 -4.70 13.23 3.91
N TYR A 266 -4.75 12.42 4.95
CA TYR A 266 -5.27 11.06 4.89
C TYR A 266 -6.81 11.06 4.84
N ALA A 267 -7.38 11.28 3.66
CA ALA A 267 -8.83 11.36 3.41
C ALA A 267 -9.61 10.18 4.00
N GLN A 268 -9.06 8.95 3.90
CA GLN A 268 -9.72 7.75 4.42
C GLN A 268 -9.85 7.76 5.95
N ALA A 269 -8.87 8.31 6.67
CA ALA A 269 -8.94 8.41 8.12
C ALA A 269 -10.02 9.40 8.59
N TYR A 270 -10.18 10.51 7.87
CA TYR A 270 -11.32 11.43 8.09
C TYR A 270 -12.64 10.73 7.82
N PHE A 271 -12.77 10.03 6.69
CA PHE A 271 -13.97 9.26 6.37
C PHE A 271 -14.32 8.28 7.51
N ASN A 272 -13.38 7.45 7.93
CA ASN A 272 -13.59 6.44 8.95
C ASN A 272 -13.96 7.07 10.30
N ARG A 273 -13.29 8.19 10.68
CA ARG A 273 -13.61 8.93 11.90
C ARG A 273 -14.98 9.57 11.83
N GLY A 274 -15.37 10.09 10.67
CA GLY A 274 -16.70 10.64 10.42
C GLY A 274 -17.80 9.61 10.62
N VAL A 275 -17.65 8.43 10.04
CA VAL A 275 -18.59 7.30 10.23
C VAL A 275 -18.63 6.89 11.71
N ALA A 276 -17.49 6.76 12.39
CA ALA A 276 -17.45 6.40 13.81
C ALA A 276 -18.10 7.50 14.69
N ASN A 277 -17.91 8.79 14.36
CA ASN A 277 -18.56 9.91 15.05
C ASN A 277 -20.09 9.89 14.85
N LEU A 278 -20.59 9.50 13.66
CA LEU A 278 -22.02 9.36 13.40
C LEU A 278 -22.66 8.36 14.38
N TYR A 279 -22.07 7.15 14.49
CA TYR A 279 -22.61 6.10 15.36
C TYR A 279 -22.30 6.32 16.86
N ALA A 280 -21.35 7.20 17.17
CA ALA A 280 -21.17 7.72 18.53
C ALA A 280 -22.14 8.87 18.89
N GLY A 281 -23.09 9.23 18.02
CA GLY A 281 -24.06 10.30 18.22
C GLY A 281 -23.48 11.71 18.11
N ARG A 282 -22.30 11.89 17.48
CA ARG A 282 -21.58 13.16 17.40
C ARG A 282 -21.76 13.79 16.01
N LEU A 283 -22.99 14.05 15.60
CA LEU A 283 -23.35 14.54 14.25
C LEU A 283 -22.50 15.74 13.76
N PRO A 284 -22.24 16.80 14.56
CA PRO A 284 -21.40 17.90 14.07
C PRO A 284 -19.96 17.50 13.73
N LYS A 285 -19.39 16.53 14.47
CA LYS A 285 -18.04 16.00 14.17
C LYS A 285 -18.06 15.10 12.96
N ALA A 286 -19.10 14.28 12.81
CA ALA A 286 -19.30 13.45 11.62
C ALA A 286 -19.38 14.30 10.35
N LEU A 287 -20.16 15.38 10.39
CA LEU A 287 -20.29 16.33 9.29
C LEU A 287 -18.94 16.95 8.90
N ALA A 288 -18.19 17.45 9.88
CA ALA A 288 -16.88 18.06 9.65
C ALA A 288 -15.87 17.06 9.03
N ASP A 289 -15.81 15.85 9.58
CA ASP A 289 -14.88 14.81 9.12
C ASP A 289 -15.24 14.30 7.71
N LEU A 290 -16.50 14.02 7.43
CA LEU A 290 -16.94 13.55 6.10
C LEU A 290 -16.81 14.66 5.04
N GLY A 291 -17.07 15.94 5.42
CA GLY A 291 -16.81 17.09 4.58
C GLY A 291 -15.33 17.19 4.22
N GLN A 292 -14.44 17.10 5.21
CA GLN A 292 -12.99 17.11 4.99
C GLN A 292 -12.51 15.95 4.11
N SER A 293 -13.09 14.77 4.29
CA SER A 293 -12.78 13.61 3.43
C SER A 293 -13.18 13.87 1.98
N SER A 294 -14.36 14.46 1.75
CA SER A 294 -14.84 14.83 0.40
C SER A 294 -13.98 15.93 -0.23
N GLU A 295 -13.52 16.91 0.53
CA GLU A 295 -12.61 17.97 0.05
C GLU A 295 -11.24 17.39 -0.36
N LEU A 296 -10.66 16.50 0.45
CA LEU A 296 -9.38 15.87 0.18
C LEU A 296 -9.44 14.89 -0.99
N ASN A 297 -10.59 14.23 -1.20
CA ASN A 297 -10.80 13.32 -2.32
C ASN A 297 -12.23 13.47 -2.90
N PRO A 298 -12.47 14.47 -3.76
CA PRO A 298 -13.80 14.72 -4.33
C PRO A 298 -14.36 13.58 -5.21
N LYS A 299 -13.50 12.66 -5.64
CA LYS A 299 -13.88 11.49 -6.44
C LYS A 299 -14.31 10.29 -5.59
N TYR A 300 -14.18 10.37 -4.26
CA TYR A 300 -14.50 9.27 -3.37
C TYR A 300 -16.01 9.21 -3.09
N ALA A 301 -16.71 8.41 -3.87
CA ALA A 301 -18.17 8.29 -3.86
C ALA A 301 -18.76 7.95 -2.49
N TYR A 302 -18.08 7.12 -1.70
CA TYR A 302 -18.59 6.76 -0.36
C TYR A 302 -18.57 7.94 0.62
N ALA A 303 -17.58 8.84 0.53
CA ALA A 303 -17.59 10.05 1.36
C ALA A 303 -18.83 10.90 1.06
N ALA A 304 -19.17 11.06 -0.22
CA ALA A 304 -20.37 11.80 -0.63
C ALA A 304 -21.67 11.11 -0.16
N LEU A 305 -21.78 9.79 -0.25
CA LEU A 305 -22.90 9.02 0.23
C LEU A 305 -23.10 9.16 1.75
N TRP A 306 -22.03 8.98 2.51
CA TRP A 306 -22.11 9.10 3.97
C TRP A 306 -22.33 10.54 4.44
N LEU A 307 -21.77 11.53 3.74
CA LEU A 307 -22.06 12.94 3.99
C LEU A 307 -23.54 13.24 3.77
N HIS A 308 -24.15 12.72 2.67
CA HIS A 308 -25.58 12.83 2.43
C HIS A 308 -26.42 12.25 3.57
N ILE A 309 -26.06 11.10 4.12
CA ILE A 309 -26.74 10.49 5.27
C ILE A 309 -26.67 11.43 6.49
N VAL A 310 -25.50 12.01 6.77
CA VAL A 310 -25.30 12.92 7.90
C VAL A 310 -26.02 14.25 7.68
N ASP A 311 -25.95 14.82 6.47
CA ASP A 311 -26.72 16.03 6.10
C ASP A 311 -28.21 15.84 6.39
N THR A 312 -28.77 14.72 5.89
CA THR A 312 -30.17 14.36 6.06
C THR A 312 -30.55 14.24 7.55
N ARG A 313 -29.75 13.55 8.35
CA ARG A 313 -29.98 13.40 9.79
C ARG A 313 -29.79 14.70 10.59
N SER A 314 -29.05 15.65 10.02
CA SER A 314 -28.84 16.97 10.60
C SER A 314 -29.84 18.02 10.10
N ASN A 315 -30.83 17.63 9.27
CA ASN A 315 -31.76 18.52 8.58
C ASN A 315 -31.07 19.61 7.74
N LEU A 316 -29.93 19.27 7.13
CA LEU A 316 -29.18 20.13 6.25
C LEU A 316 -29.44 19.79 4.77
N PRO A 317 -29.31 20.76 3.85
CA PRO A 317 -29.43 20.50 2.43
C PRO A 317 -28.26 19.61 1.97
N SER A 318 -28.59 18.50 1.28
CA SER A 318 -27.58 17.59 0.77
C SER A 318 -26.80 18.18 -0.39
N GLN A 319 -25.49 17.96 -0.39
CA GLN A 319 -24.58 18.34 -1.47
C GLN A 319 -24.34 17.18 -2.48
N LEU A 320 -25.06 16.06 -2.36
CA LEU A 320 -24.82 14.84 -3.16
C LEU A 320 -24.90 15.08 -4.68
N ALA A 321 -25.85 15.90 -5.12
CA ALA A 321 -26.01 16.22 -6.55
C ALA A 321 -24.80 16.97 -7.12
N GLU A 322 -24.19 17.86 -6.32
CA GLU A 322 -22.99 18.58 -6.72
C GLU A 322 -21.77 17.67 -6.68
N ALA A 323 -21.61 16.86 -5.63
CA ALA A 323 -20.54 15.87 -5.52
C ALA A 323 -20.55 14.85 -6.67
N ALA A 324 -21.72 14.45 -7.12
CA ALA A 324 -21.88 13.50 -8.26
C ALA A 324 -21.22 14.00 -9.55
N LYS A 325 -21.04 15.31 -9.74
CA LYS A 325 -20.37 15.87 -10.93
C LYS A 325 -18.87 15.57 -10.95
N GLN A 326 -18.26 15.26 -9.81
CA GLN A 326 -16.84 14.95 -9.67
C GLN A 326 -16.56 13.43 -9.67
N ILE A 327 -17.61 12.62 -9.53
CA ILE A 327 -17.53 11.17 -9.36
C ILE A 327 -17.72 10.47 -10.72
N ASP A 328 -17.00 9.37 -10.94
CA ASP A 328 -17.21 8.52 -12.12
C ASP A 328 -18.57 7.79 -12.02
N MET A 329 -19.59 8.39 -12.62
CA MET A 329 -20.95 7.87 -12.61
C MET A 329 -21.16 6.66 -13.54
N THR A 330 -20.12 6.11 -14.17
CA THR A 330 -20.19 4.89 -15.00
C THR A 330 -19.88 3.63 -14.22
N LYS A 331 -19.26 3.75 -13.05
CA LYS A 331 -18.77 2.65 -12.22
C LYS A 331 -19.51 2.54 -10.89
N TRP A 332 -19.41 1.39 -10.25
CA TRP A 332 -19.83 1.22 -8.87
C TRP A 332 -19.02 2.15 -7.95
N PRO A 333 -19.62 2.85 -6.97
CA PRO A 333 -20.99 2.73 -6.49
C PRO A 333 -21.98 3.77 -7.05
N ALA A 334 -21.79 4.30 -8.25
CA ALA A 334 -22.69 5.30 -8.84
C ALA A 334 -24.19 4.96 -8.82
N PRO A 335 -24.62 3.68 -8.97
CA PRO A 335 -26.03 3.33 -8.81
C PRO A 335 -26.60 3.66 -7.43
N LEU A 336 -25.78 3.63 -6.36
CA LEU A 336 -26.20 4.03 -5.01
C LEU A 336 -26.44 5.54 -4.92
N ILE A 337 -25.61 6.34 -5.60
CA ILE A 337 -25.81 7.80 -5.70
C ILE A 337 -27.15 8.09 -6.42
N ARG A 338 -27.41 7.41 -7.54
CA ARG A 338 -28.68 7.56 -8.28
C ARG A 338 -29.89 7.21 -7.45
N LEU A 339 -29.78 6.25 -6.52
CA LEU A 339 -30.84 5.91 -5.59
C LEU A 339 -31.25 7.12 -4.74
N PHE A 340 -30.29 7.79 -4.10
CA PHE A 340 -30.56 8.96 -3.26
C PHE A 340 -30.96 10.20 -4.07
N LEU A 341 -30.55 10.30 -5.34
CA LEU A 341 -30.99 11.33 -6.26
C LEU A 341 -32.39 11.07 -6.86
N GLY A 342 -33.04 9.96 -6.48
CA GLY A 342 -34.38 9.59 -6.99
C GLY A 342 -34.40 9.14 -8.46
N GLN A 343 -33.24 8.80 -9.03
CA GLN A 343 -33.07 8.41 -10.44
C GLN A 343 -33.21 6.89 -10.65
N THR A 344 -33.33 6.12 -9.59
CA THR A 344 -33.57 4.66 -9.63
C THR A 344 -34.35 4.21 -8.39
N THR A 345 -34.83 2.98 -8.42
CA THR A 345 -35.53 2.35 -7.29
C THR A 345 -34.68 1.27 -6.63
N PRO A 346 -34.94 0.90 -5.36
CA PRO A 346 -34.21 -0.20 -4.71
C PRO A 346 -34.30 -1.52 -5.51
N GLN A 347 -35.41 -1.83 -6.14
CA GLN A 347 -35.58 -3.04 -6.95
C GLN A 347 -34.70 -3.00 -8.23
N ALA A 348 -34.71 -1.88 -8.96
CA ALA A 348 -33.90 -1.70 -10.14
C ALA A 348 -32.40 -1.68 -9.77
N LEU A 349 -32.03 -1.07 -8.63
CA LEU A 349 -30.67 -1.05 -8.12
C LEU A 349 -30.15 -2.46 -7.79
N LEU A 350 -31.00 -3.32 -7.19
CA LEU A 350 -30.62 -4.70 -6.88
C LEU A 350 -30.25 -5.50 -8.15
N ALA A 351 -30.93 -5.24 -9.27
CA ALA A 351 -30.59 -5.87 -10.55
C ALA A 351 -29.19 -5.43 -11.06
N THR A 352 -28.73 -4.22 -10.74
CA THR A 352 -27.37 -3.75 -11.11
C THR A 352 -26.27 -4.35 -10.24
N ALA A 353 -26.62 -5.00 -9.13
CA ALA A 353 -25.68 -5.67 -8.24
C ALA A 353 -25.26 -7.05 -8.76
N ASP A 354 -25.86 -7.53 -9.85
CA ASP A 354 -25.46 -8.80 -10.47
C ASP A 354 -24.02 -8.72 -11.01
N ASP A 355 -23.24 -9.74 -10.71
CA ASP A 355 -21.83 -9.79 -11.08
C ASP A 355 -21.40 -11.25 -11.19
N PRO A 356 -20.61 -11.62 -12.22
CA PRO A 356 -20.14 -13.00 -12.39
C PRO A 356 -19.21 -13.45 -11.25
N ASN A 357 -18.53 -12.49 -10.59
CA ASN A 357 -17.73 -12.78 -9.41
C ASN A 357 -18.64 -12.78 -8.15
N ALA A 358 -18.76 -13.93 -7.52
CA ALA A 358 -19.65 -14.12 -6.36
C ALA A 358 -19.30 -13.19 -5.18
N LYS A 359 -18.01 -12.91 -4.92
CA LYS A 359 -17.59 -11.99 -3.85
C LYS A 359 -18.01 -10.55 -4.18
N THR A 360 -17.82 -10.13 -5.43
CA THR A 360 -18.22 -8.79 -5.90
C THR A 360 -19.75 -8.65 -5.85
N LYS A 361 -20.50 -9.65 -6.28
CA LYS A 361 -21.95 -9.68 -6.18
C LYS A 361 -22.42 -9.55 -4.72
N GLN A 362 -21.84 -10.34 -3.82
CA GLN A 362 -22.15 -10.27 -2.39
C GLN A 362 -21.92 -8.86 -1.83
N ARG A 363 -20.81 -8.21 -2.17
CA ARG A 363 -20.51 -6.82 -1.78
C ARG A 363 -21.60 -5.86 -2.25
N LYS A 364 -21.89 -5.86 -3.56
CA LYS A 364 -22.87 -4.96 -4.16
C LYS A 364 -24.25 -5.15 -3.54
N VAL A 365 -24.70 -6.40 -3.37
CA VAL A 365 -26.00 -6.71 -2.72
C VAL A 365 -26.02 -6.22 -1.27
N CYS A 366 -24.93 -6.37 -0.54
CA CYS A 366 -24.79 -5.85 0.81
C CYS A 366 -25.00 -4.33 0.84
N GLU A 367 -24.28 -3.58 0.01
CA GLU A 367 -24.37 -2.14 -0.08
C GLU A 367 -25.78 -1.68 -0.52
N VAL A 368 -26.39 -2.36 -1.51
CA VAL A 368 -27.77 -2.06 -1.92
C VAL A 368 -28.74 -2.18 -0.73
N ASN A 369 -28.64 -3.25 0.05
CA ASN A 369 -29.51 -3.43 1.21
C ASN A 369 -29.31 -2.33 2.25
N PHE A 370 -28.05 -2.00 2.56
CA PHE A 370 -27.74 -0.97 3.54
C PHE A 370 -28.24 0.42 3.10
N TYR A 371 -27.88 0.88 1.90
CA TYR A 371 -28.26 2.21 1.43
C TYR A 371 -29.76 2.31 1.12
N SER A 372 -30.42 1.21 0.72
CA SER A 372 -31.87 1.18 0.60
C SER A 372 -32.57 1.26 1.98
N ALA A 373 -31.96 0.67 3.01
CA ALA A 373 -32.44 0.80 4.39
C ALA A 373 -32.34 2.26 4.90
N GLU A 374 -31.23 2.93 4.63
CA GLU A 374 -31.05 4.36 4.94
C GLU A 374 -32.12 5.23 4.25
N LEU A 375 -32.39 4.95 2.97
CA LEU A 375 -33.43 5.67 2.24
C LEU A 375 -34.83 5.39 2.83
N ALA A 376 -35.14 4.13 3.21
CA ALA A 376 -36.42 3.78 3.86
C ALA A 376 -36.54 4.46 5.23
N LEU A 377 -35.45 4.54 6.02
CA LEU A 377 -35.43 5.23 7.29
C LEU A 377 -35.73 6.72 7.13
N HIS A 378 -35.09 7.36 6.13
CA HIS A 378 -35.36 8.76 5.80
C HIS A 378 -36.84 9.00 5.40
N ARG A 379 -37.48 8.04 4.79
CA ARG A 379 -38.94 8.07 4.43
C ARG A 379 -39.87 7.64 5.56
N HIS A 380 -39.36 7.48 6.77
CA HIS A 380 -40.06 7.01 7.96
C HIS A 380 -40.69 5.60 7.81
N ALA A 381 -40.19 4.79 6.85
CA ALA A 381 -40.62 3.40 6.64
C ALA A 381 -39.79 2.44 7.54
N LYS A 382 -40.04 2.52 8.87
CA LYS A 382 -39.25 1.82 9.90
C LYS A 382 -39.19 0.30 9.69
N ASP A 383 -40.26 -0.35 9.34
CA ASP A 383 -40.33 -1.82 9.17
C ASP A 383 -39.50 -2.26 7.98
N GLU A 384 -39.58 -1.53 6.86
CA GLU A 384 -38.75 -1.81 5.68
C GLU A 384 -37.26 -1.56 5.96
N ALA A 385 -36.92 -0.45 6.60
CA ALA A 385 -35.56 -0.13 7.02
C ALA A 385 -34.98 -1.25 7.90
N THR A 386 -35.74 -1.69 8.91
CA THR A 386 -35.34 -2.77 9.82
C THR A 386 -35.07 -4.08 9.06
N ARG A 387 -35.98 -4.45 8.14
CA ARG A 387 -35.79 -5.65 7.31
C ARG A 387 -34.55 -5.59 6.47
N LEU A 388 -34.28 -4.46 5.82
CA LEU A 388 -33.13 -4.28 4.94
C LEU A 388 -31.80 -4.20 5.75
N PHE A 389 -31.78 -3.55 6.92
CA PHE A 389 -30.62 -3.57 7.80
C PHE A 389 -30.31 -4.99 8.31
N ARG A 390 -31.30 -5.82 8.60
CA ARG A 390 -31.07 -7.24 8.93
C ARG A 390 -30.40 -7.99 7.79
N LEU A 391 -30.82 -7.77 6.54
CA LEU A 391 -30.17 -8.36 5.37
C LEU A 391 -28.71 -7.88 5.23
N ALA A 392 -28.45 -6.60 5.45
CA ALA A 392 -27.09 -6.07 5.44
C ALA A 392 -26.25 -6.65 6.60
N ALA A 393 -26.76 -6.66 7.82
CA ALA A 393 -26.07 -7.22 8.99
C ALA A 393 -25.69 -8.71 8.82
N THR A 394 -26.53 -9.48 8.13
CA THR A 394 -26.33 -10.92 7.91
C THR A 394 -25.43 -11.21 6.72
N ASN A 395 -25.67 -10.56 5.58
CA ASN A 395 -25.10 -10.95 4.30
C ASN A 395 -23.82 -10.20 3.93
N CYS A 396 -23.53 -9.07 4.57
CA CYS A 396 -22.30 -8.32 4.34
C CYS A 396 -21.06 -9.06 4.84
N PRO A 397 -19.93 -8.96 4.13
CA PRO A 397 -18.66 -9.44 4.66
C PRO A 397 -18.36 -8.83 6.03
N LYS A 398 -17.71 -9.60 6.92
CA LYS A 398 -17.45 -9.18 8.31
C LYS A 398 -16.69 -7.86 8.42
N SER A 399 -15.78 -7.59 7.49
CA SER A 399 -14.92 -6.41 7.46
C SER A 399 -15.55 -5.18 6.78
N PHE A 400 -16.84 -5.23 6.42
CA PHE A 400 -17.48 -4.10 5.73
C PHE A 400 -18.08 -3.10 6.71
N THR A 401 -17.83 -1.80 6.44
CA THR A 401 -18.37 -0.67 7.21
C THR A 401 -19.90 -0.75 7.29
N GLU A 402 -20.57 -1.07 6.19
CA GLU A 402 -22.03 -1.20 6.10
C GLU A 402 -22.59 -2.28 7.01
N ARG A 403 -21.82 -3.36 7.25
CA ARG A 403 -22.23 -4.39 8.22
C ARG A 403 -22.24 -3.85 9.64
N ALA A 404 -21.15 -3.22 10.06
CA ALA A 404 -21.05 -2.65 11.41
C ALA A 404 -22.09 -1.54 11.61
N ALA A 405 -22.29 -0.73 10.58
CA ALA A 405 -23.30 0.31 10.54
C ALA A 405 -24.72 -0.24 10.65
N ALA A 406 -25.06 -1.32 9.89
CA ALA A 406 -26.37 -1.97 9.97
C ALA A 406 -26.65 -2.52 11.37
N HIS A 407 -25.68 -3.09 12.05
CA HIS A 407 -25.81 -3.50 13.45
C HIS A 407 -26.06 -2.30 14.39
N ALA A 408 -25.42 -1.16 14.15
CA ALA A 408 -25.64 0.05 14.95
C ALA A 408 -27.05 0.61 14.73
N GLU A 409 -27.52 0.64 13.47
CA GLU A 409 -28.90 1.08 13.14
C GLU A 409 -29.97 0.17 13.76
N LEU A 410 -29.77 -1.16 13.71
CA LEU A 410 -30.69 -2.09 14.33
C LEU A 410 -30.79 -1.90 15.86
N ARG A 411 -29.67 -1.63 16.53
CA ARG A 411 -29.69 -1.28 17.95
C ARG A 411 -30.44 0.03 18.21
N ALA A 412 -30.25 1.05 17.37
CA ALA A 412 -30.95 2.32 17.49
C ALA A 412 -32.46 2.22 17.22
N LEU A 413 -32.88 1.22 16.44
CA LEU A 413 -34.29 0.93 16.15
C LEU A 413 -34.94 -0.02 17.16
N ASP A 414 -34.23 -0.42 18.24
CA ASP A 414 -34.65 -1.45 19.20
C ASP A 414 -35.01 -2.79 18.54
N ALA A 415 -34.31 -3.10 17.45
CA ALA A 415 -34.50 -4.32 16.68
C ALA A 415 -33.31 -5.28 16.86
N THR A 416 -33.58 -6.56 17.03
CA THR A 416 -32.54 -7.58 17.09
C THR A 416 -31.80 -7.67 15.73
N PRO A 417 -30.48 -7.65 15.71
CA PRO A 417 -29.70 -7.78 14.49
C PRO A 417 -29.88 -9.12 13.79
#